data_0c29cf7f720fd36c7dd24e0247dbfd4e
#
_entry.id   0c29cf7f720fd36c7dd24e0247dbfd4e
#
_cell.length_a   1.000
_cell.length_b   1.000
_cell.length_c   1.000
_cell.angle_alpha   90.00
_cell.angle_beta   90.00
_cell.angle_gamma   90.00
#
_symmetry.space_group_name_H-M   'P 1'
#
loop_
_entity.id
_entity.type
_entity.pdbx_description
1 polymer ?
#
loop_
_entity_poly.entity_id
_entity_poly.type
_entity_poly.pdbx_seq_one_letter_code
_entity_poly.pdbx_strand_id
1 'polypeptide(L)'
;TKISKLFEKADICINLVGILYEKKRGNNFKNIHSIFPSLLANLCKEYKLKHFIHISALGINEAKDSNYAISKLEGEKNIINNFPLATILRPSIVYSVDDNFTTNFMTLLNRLPFFPLYYYGKTRFMPIHCSDLTDIIFHIISKKIFSKIIECVGPETITFKEILEKLLKLIEKKRI
;
A
#
# COMPACT_ATOMS: atom_id res chain seq x y z
N THR A 1 8.84 -16.32 -19.60
CA THR A 1 9.41 -16.19 -18.24
C THR A 1 8.67 -17.07 -17.24
N LYS A 2 9.28 -17.41 -16.08
CA LYS A 2 8.58 -18.19 -15.03
C LYS A 2 7.27 -17.53 -14.57
N ILE A 3 7.22 -16.19 -14.56
CA ILE A 3 6.03 -15.43 -14.18
C ILE A 3 4.91 -15.57 -15.20
N SER A 4 5.18 -15.54 -16.49
CA SER A 4 4.15 -15.63 -17.54
C SER A 4 3.33 -16.92 -17.46
N LYS A 5 3.96 -18.04 -17.09
CA LYS A 5 3.26 -19.32 -16.92
C LYS A 5 2.17 -19.30 -15.83
N LEU A 6 2.30 -18.42 -14.82
CA LEU A 6 1.28 -18.27 -13.77
C LEU A 6 0.00 -17.62 -14.31
N PHE A 7 0.12 -16.81 -15.37
CA PHE A 7 -1.03 -16.12 -15.97
C PHE A 7 -1.87 -17.01 -16.87
N GLU A 8 -1.32 -18.12 -17.39
CA GLU A 8 -2.04 -19.04 -18.29
C GLU A 8 -3.31 -19.64 -17.67
N LYS A 9 -3.35 -19.77 -16.34
CA LYS A 9 -4.46 -20.37 -15.59
C LYS A 9 -5.12 -19.40 -14.60
N ALA A 10 -4.74 -18.12 -14.64
CA ALA A 10 -5.24 -17.12 -13.73
C ALA A 10 -6.44 -16.37 -14.32
N ASP A 11 -7.45 -16.14 -13.52
CA ASP A 11 -8.58 -15.25 -13.86
C ASP A 11 -8.32 -13.81 -13.40
N ILE A 12 -7.61 -13.65 -12.29
CA ILE A 12 -7.43 -12.36 -11.60
C ILE A 12 -5.97 -12.24 -11.16
N CYS A 13 -5.40 -11.07 -11.30
CA CYS A 13 -4.12 -10.71 -10.74
C CYS A 13 -4.32 -9.69 -9.61
N ILE A 14 -3.71 -9.92 -8.45
CA ILE A 14 -3.69 -8.97 -7.34
C ILE A 14 -2.24 -8.62 -7.05
N ASN A 15 -1.86 -7.35 -7.26
CA ASN A 15 -0.51 -6.88 -7.00
C ASN A 15 -0.42 -6.19 -5.65
N LEU A 16 0.19 -6.86 -4.68
CA LEU A 16 0.47 -6.36 -3.33
C LEU A 16 1.93 -5.89 -3.17
N VAL A 17 2.73 -5.94 -4.26
CA VAL A 17 4.17 -5.68 -4.17
C VAL A 17 4.43 -4.18 -4.07
N GLY A 18 5.21 -3.80 -3.07
CA GLY A 18 5.66 -2.42 -2.84
C GLY A 18 6.85 -2.38 -1.88
N ILE A 19 7.56 -1.26 -1.87
CA ILE A 19 8.66 -0.98 -0.95
C ILE A 19 8.49 0.41 -0.35
N LEU A 20 8.91 0.60 0.89
CA LEU A 20 8.87 1.90 1.57
C LEU A 20 10.19 2.67 1.45
N TYR A 21 11.28 1.99 1.12
CA TYR A 21 12.60 2.57 0.94
C TYR A 21 13.39 1.78 -0.11
N GLU A 22 14.31 2.46 -0.78
CA GLU A 22 15.12 1.88 -1.83
C GLU A 22 16.28 1.07 -1.25
N LYS A 23 16.61 -0.06 -1.90
CA LYS A 23 17.78 -0.90 -1.60
C LYS A 23 18.66 -0.99 -2.84
N LYS A 24 19.92 -1.41 -2.65
CA LYS A 24 20.85 -1.71 -3.77
C LYS A 24 20.32 -2.85 -4.65
N ARG A 25 20.83 -2.96 -5.88
CA ARG A 25 20.56 -4.05 -6.85
C ARG A 25 19.13 -4.10 -7.41
N GLY A 26 18.63 -2.98 -7.94
CA GLY A 26 17.36 -2.95 -8.68
C GLY A 26 16.11 -2.84 -7.82
N ASN A 27 16.22 -2.90 -6.50
CA ASN A 27 15.14 -2.68 -5.56
C ASN A 27 14.95 -1.17 -5.32
N ASN A 28 14.54 -0.45 -6.36
CA ASN A 28 14.25 0.98 -6.33
C ASN A 28 12.77 1.23 -6.63
N PHE A 29 12.32 2.44 -6.31
CA PHE A 29 10.93 2.84 -6.48
C PHE A 29 10.47 2.69 -7.93
N LYS A 30 11.25 3.14 -8.89
CA LYS A 30 10.92 3.06 -10.32
C LYS A 30 10.66 1.62 -10.77
N ASN A 31 11.54 0.70 -10.43
CA ASN A 31 11.39 -0.70 -10.81
C ASN A 31 10.18 -1.36 -10.17
N ILE A 32 9.97 -1.13 -8.86
CA ILE A 32 8.95 -1.84 -8.08
C ILE A 32 7.58 -1.20 -8.21
N HIS A 33 7.51 0.14 -8.26
CA HIS A 33 6.21 0.84 -8.25
C HIS A 33 5.71 1.22 -9.64
N SER A 34 6.59 1.31 -10.66
CA SER A 34 6.21 1.74 -12.00
C SER A 34 6.40 0.62 -13.04
N ILE A 35 7.63 0.09 -13.20
CA ILE A 35 7.94 -0.88 -14.25
C ILE A 35 7.27 -2.23 -13.98
N PHE A 36 7.39 -2.76 -12.77
CA PHE A 36 6.83 -4.07 -12.44
C PHE A 36 5.30 -4.11 -12.54
N PRO A 37 4.51 -3.16 -12.00
CA PRO A 37 3.07 -3.12 -12.20
C PRO A 37 2.67 -2.97 -13.67
N SER A 38 3.42 -2.19 -14.46
CA SER A 38 3.23 -2.08 -15.90
C SER A 38 3.40 -3.43 -16.61
N LEU A 39 4.43 -4.20 -16.25
CA LEU A 39 4.64 -5.54 -16.77
C LEU A 39 3.45 -6.47 -16.42
N LEU A 40 2.98 -6.44 -15.17
CA LEU A 40 1.82 -7.24 -14.77
C LEU A 40 0.56 -6.86 -15.55
N ALA A 41 0.31 -5.56 -15.77
CA ALA A 41 -0.82 -5.08 -16.55
C ALA A 41 -0.76 -5.57 -18.00
N ASN A 42 0.43 -5.57 -18.63
CA ASN A 42 0.64 -6.11 -19.96
C ASN A 42 0.38 -7.63 -20.00
N LEU A 43 0.87 -8.40 -19.01
CA LEU A 43 0.59 -9.83 -18.90
C LEU A 43 -0.91 -10.08 -18.69
N CYS A 44 -1.60 -9.32 -17.85
CA CYS A 44 -3.05 -9.42 -17.69
C CYS A 44 -3.78 -9.25 -19.01
N LYS A 45 -3.37 -8.28 -19.84
CA LYS A 45 -3.92 -8.06 -21.18
C LYS A 45 -3.61 -9.20 -22.13
N GLU A 46 -2.37 -9.64 -22.21
CA GLU A 46 -1.89 -10.73 -23.09
C GLU A 46 -2.63 -12.04 -22.81
N TYR A 47 -2.74 -12.40 -21.51
CA TYR A 47 -3.39 -13.62 -21.08
C TYR A 47 -4.90 -13.48 -20.85
N LYS A 48 -5.49 -12.33 -21.19
CA LYS A 48 -6.93 -12.04 -21.12
C LYS A 48 -7.53 -12.27 -19.74
N LEU A 49 -6.81 -11.90 -18.68
CA LEU A 49 -7.34 -11.94 -17.31
C LEU A 49 -8.60 -11.08 -17.21
N LYS A 50 -9.51 -11.50 -16.35
CA LYS A 50 -10.78 -10.80 -16.14
C LYS A 50 -10.63 -9.55 -15.32
N HIS A 51 -9.63 -9.52 -14.40
CA HIS A 51 -9.43 -8.39 -13.50
C HIS A 51 -7.97 -8.25 -13.04
N PHE A 52 -7.54 -7.00 -12.87
CA PHE A 52 -6.27 -6.67 -12.22
C PHE A 52 -6.54 -5.69 -11.08
N ILE A 53 -6.19 -6.07 -9.85
CA ILE A 53 -6.29 -5.23 -8.65
C ILE A 53 -4.88 -4.85 -8.21
N HIS A 54 -4.64 -3.54 -8.05
CA HIS A 54 -3.33 -3.02 -7.63
C HIS A 54 -3.44 -2.23 -6.33
N ILE A 55 -2.57 -2.54 -5.36
CA ILE A 55 -2.49 -1.80 -4.11
C ILE A 55 -1.49 -0.65 -4.25
N SER A 56 -2.03 0.55 -4.26
CA SER A 56 -1.29 1.80 -4.26
C SER A 56 -1.17 2.37 -2.83
N ALA A 57 -1.32 3.68 -2.64
CA ALA A 57 -1.33 4.29 -1.31
C ALA A 57 -2.20 5.56 -1.29
N LEU A 58 -2.80 5.85 -0.13
CA LEU A 58 -3.55 7.07 0.10
C LEU A 58 -2.61 8.29 0.12
N GLY A 59 -3.09 9.44 -0.35
CA GLY A 59 -2.39 10.73 -0.27
C GLY A 59 -1.22 10.92 -1.25
N ILE A 60 -0.96 9.99 -2.14
CA ILE A 60 0.16 10.11 -3.11
C ILE A 60 -0.01 11.28 -4.08
N ASN A 61 -1.24 11.72 -4.33
CA ASN A 61 -1.52 12.90 -5.19
C ASN A 61 -1.01 14.20 -4.58
N GLU A 62 -0.96 14.29 -3.25
CA GLU A 62 -0.59 15.48 -2.50
C GLU A 62 0.92 15.57 -2.27
N ALA A 63 1.62 14.44 -2.24
CA ALA A 63 3.04 14.34 -1.89
C ALA A 63 3.95 14.54 -3.12
N LYS A 64 3.88 15.71 -3.77
CA LYS A 64 4.55 16.02 -5.05
C LYS A 64 6.07 15.94 -5.00
N ASP A 65 6.69 16.14 -3.84
CA ASP A 65 8.14 16.09 -3.65
C ASP A 65 8.65 14.71 -3.20
N SER A 66 7.75 13.73 -3.08
CA SER A 66 8.09 12.39 -2.65
C SER A 66 8.35 11.46 -3.84
N ASN A 67 9.59 10.98 -3.99
CA ASN A 67 9.95 9.98 -5.01
C ASN A 67 9.09 8.71 -4.89
N TYR A 68 8.73 8.32 -3.67
CA TYR A 68 7.79 7.23 -3.42
C TYR A 68 6.42 7.51 -4.07
N ALA A 69 5.83 8.67 -3.77
CA ALA A 69 4.51 9.04 -4.28
C ALA A 69 4.52 9.20 -5.81
N ILE A 70 5.53 9.86 -6.36
CA ILE A 70 5.73 10.04 -7.81
C ILE A 70 5.78 8.67 -8.50
N SER A 71 6.58 7.74 -7.99
CA SER A 71 6.72 6.41 -8.57
C SER A 71 5.43 5.58 -8.51
N LYS A 72 4.66 5.70 -7.42
CA LYS A 72 3.34 5.05 -7.28
C LYS A 72 2.34 5.61 -8.30
N LEU A 73 2.27 6.94 -8.46
CA LEU A 73 1.39 7.59 -9.45
C LEU A 73 1.75 7.20 -10.89
N GLU A 74 3.05 7.11 -11.19
CA GLU A 74 3.52 6.64 -12.50
C GLU A 74 3.07 5.19 -12.74
N GLY A 75 3.18 4.33 -11.72
CA GLY A 75 2.71 2.96 -11.78
C GLY A 75 1.21 2.85 -12.04
N GLU A 76 0.38 3.64 -11.34
CA GLU A 76 -1.06 3.69 -11.57
C GLU A 76 -1.39 4.11 -13.01
N LYS A 77 -0.73 5.14 -13.54
CA LYS A 77 -0.91 5.59 -14.93
C LYS A 77 -0.55 4.49 -15.92
N ASN A 78 0.57 3.82 -15.71
CA ASN A 78 1.03 2.72 -16.56
C ASN A 78 0.06 1.54 -16.55
N ILE A 79 -0.49 1.21 -15.38
CA ILE A 79 -1.51 0.16 -15.24
C ILE A 79 -2.75 0.51 -16.05
N ILE A 80 -3.32 1.71 -15.85
CA ILE A 80 -4.56 2.14 -16.51
C ILE A 80 -4.39 2.16 -18.04
N ASN A 81 -3.24 2.63 -18.53
CA ASN A 81 -2.94 2.68 -19.95
C ASN A 81 -2.83 1.27 -20.58
N ASN A 82 -2.26 0.30 -19.87
CA ASN A 82 -2.04 -1.05 -20.37
C ASN A 82 -3.24 -1.98 -20.15
N PHE A 83 -3.96 -1.81 -19.04
CA PHE A 83 -5.13 -2.60 -18.68
C PHE A 83 -6.22 -1.71 -18.07
N PRO A 84 -7.06 -1.06 -18.89
CA PRO A 84 -8.07 -0.09 -18.43
C PRO A 84 -9.12 -0.65 -17.45
N LEU A 85 -9.31 -1.98 -17.43
CA LEU A 85 -10.21 -2.64 -16.48
C LEU A 85 -9.62 -2.80 -15.08
N ALA A 86 -8.38 -2.36 -14.84
CA ALA A 86 -7.76 -2.45 -13.54
C ALA A 86 -8.52 -1.64 -12.48
N THR A 87 -8.53 -2.16 -11.26
CA THR A 87 -8.99 -1.43 -10.07
C THR A 87 -7.80 -1.14 -9.17
N ILE A 88 -7.62 0.12 -8.83
CA ILE A 88 -6.53 0.59 -7.98
C ILE A 88 -7.08 0.91 -6.61
N LEU A 89 -6.50 0.31 -5.57
CA LEU A 89 -6.83 0.59 -4.19
C LEU A 89 -5.74 1.46 -3.57
N ARG A 90 -6.14 2.54 -2.91
CA ARG A 90 -5.27 3.45 -2.18
C ARG A 90 -5.56 3.34 -0.68
N PRO A 91 -5.01 2.33 -0.01
CA PRO A 91 -5.19 2.20 1.43
C PRO A 91 -4.43 3.29 2.19
N SER A 92 -4.97 3.67 3.34
CA SER A 92 -4.23 4.34 4.41
C SER A 92 -3.23 3.34 5.04
N ILE A 93 -2.70 3.64 6.22
CA ILE A 93 -1.86 2.68 6.96
C ILE A 93 -2.66 1.40 7.18
N VAL A 94 -2.16 0.29 6.64
CA VAL A 94 -2.72 -1.03 6.89
C VAL A 94 -2.05 -1.63 8.11
N TYR A 95 -2.83 -2.06 9.09
CA TYR A 95 -2.32 -2.64 10.31
C TYR A 95 -2.89 -4.04 10.57
N SER A 96 -2.14 -4.85 11.28
CA SER A 96 -2.53 -6.18 11.75
C SER A 96 -1.66 -6.58 12.95
N VAL A 97 -1.87 -7.77 13.47
CA VAL A 97 -1.05 -8.29 14.60
C VAL A 97 0.44 -8.35 14.25
N ASP A 98 0.78 -8.69 13.00
CA ASP A 98 2.16 -8.91 12.53
C ASP A 98 2.60 -7.89 11.48
N ASP A 99 2.02 -6.68 11.46
CA ASP A 99 2.41 -5.68 10.49
C ASP A 99 3.78 -5.05 10.81
N ASN A 100 4.47 -4.61 9.73
CA ASN A 100 5.79 -4.01 9.87
C ASN A 100 5.75 -2.58 10.43
N PHE A 101 4.63 -1.85 10.28
CA PHE A 101 4.52 -0.46 10.72
C PHE A 101 4.48 -0.39 12.24
N THR A 102 3.49 -1.02 12.87
CA THR A 102 3.33 -1.00 14.33
C THR A 102 4.48 -1.69 15.04
N THR A 103 4.94 -2.85 14.53
CA THR A 103 6.07 -3.61 15.10
C THR A 103 7.37 -2.83 15.07
N ASN A 104 7.69 -2.14 13.96
CA ASN A 104 8.88 -1.32 13.87
C ASN A 104 8.83 -0.13 14.83
N PHE A 105 7.68 0.57 14.92
CA PHE A 105 7.52 1.68 15.87
C PHE A 105 7.56 1.19 17.32
N MET A 106 6.93 0.08 17.69
CA MET A 106 7.04 -0.50 19.02
C MET A 106 8.50 -0.83 19.35
N THR A 107 9.26 -1.40 18.41
CA THR A 107 10.69 -1.70 18.59
C THR A 107 11.50 -0.43 18.83
N LEU A 108 11.28 0.63 18.04
CA LEU A 108 11.95 1.92 18.22
C LEU A 108 11.59 2.57 19.55
N LEU A 109 10.30 2.63 19.88
CA LEU A 109 9.80 3.16 21.14
C LEU A 109 10.32 2.37 22.35
N ASN A 110 10.57 1.06 22.19
CA ASN A 110 11.15 0.24 23.25
C ASN A 110 12.62 0.57 23.51
N ARG A 111 13.38 0.87 22.45
CA ARG A 111 14.85 1.06 22.52
C ARG A 111 15.26 2.50 22.81
N LEU A 112 14.55 3.47 22.21
CA LEU A 112 14.94 4.88 22.29
C LEU A 112 14.35 5.55 23.53
N PRO A 113 15.14 6.35 24.29
CA PRO A 113 14.62 7.11 25.43
C PRO A 113 13.70 8.27 25.01
N PHE A 114 13.92 8.82 23.81
CA PHE A 114 13.13 9.88 23.19
C PHE A 114 12.83 9.53 21.75
N PHE A 115 11.64 9.94 21.27
CA PHE A 115 11.25 9.76 19.87
C PHE A 115 10.89 11.12 19.25
N PRO A 116 11.54 11.52 18.13
CA PRO A 116 11.27 12.81 17.51
C PRO A 116 9.89 12.81 16.85
N LEU A 117 9.04 13.76 17.23
CA LEU A 117 7.73 13.96 16.61
C LEU A 117 7.85 14.96 15.46
N TYR A 118 8.03 14.45 14.23
CA TYR A 118 7.97 15.28 13.03
C TYR A 118 6.60 15.97 12.94
N TYR A 119 6.60 17.26 12.59
CA TYR A 119 5.39 18.10 12.55
C TYR A 119 4.55 18.04 13.84
N TYR A 120 5.23 17.95 15.01
CA TYR A 120 4.61 17.81 16.33
C TYR A 120 3.67 16.58 16.43
N GLY A 121 3.85 15.59 15.56
CA GLY A 121 2.99 14.41 15.49
C GLY A 121 1.57 14.69 15.01
N LYS A 122 1.29 15.85 14.40
CA LYS A 122 -0.05 16.26 13.94
C LYS A 122 -0.50 15.64 12.62
N THR A 123 0.38 14.93 11.92
CA THR A 123 0.00 14.21 10.70
C THR A 123 -1.13 13.24 11.00
N ARG A 124 -2.22 13.32 10.23
CA ARG A 124 -3.43 12.53 10.42
C ARG A 124 -3.42 11.31 9.52
N PHE A 125 -3.91 10.20 10.04
CA PHE A 125 -4.08 8.95 9.35
C PHE A 125 -5.47 8.38 9.61
N MET A 126 -5.94 7.53 8.72
CA MET A 126 -7.18 6.76 8.87
C MET A 126 -6.83 5.25 8.73
N PRO A 127 -6.14 4.65 9.73
CA PRO A 127 -5.65 3.29 9.63
C PRO A 127 -6.77 2.30 9.34
N ILE A 128 -6.52 1.36 8.43
CA ILE A 128 -7.45 0.30 8.07
C ILE A 128 -6.91 -1.05 8.52
N HIS A 129 -7.73 -1.90 9.10
CA HIS A 129 -7.31 -3.24 9.45
C HIS A 129 -7.15 -4.12 8.19
N CYS A 130 -6.19 -5.04 8.23
CA CYS A 130 -5.88 -5.91 7.10
C CYS A 130 -7.10 -6.75 6.65
N SER A 131 -7.94 -7.22 7.60
CA SER A 131 -9.18 -7.95 7.26
C SER A 131 -10.15 -7.10 6.45
N ASP A 132 -10.34 -5.82 6.84
CA ASP A 132 -11.28 -4.93 6.16
C ASP A 132 -10.82 -4.64 4.73
N LEU A 133 -9.50 -4.45 4.53
CA LEU A 133 -8.93 -4.32 3.19
C LEU A 133 -9.14 -5.59 2.36
N THR A 134 -9.01 -6.76 2.97
CA THR A 134 -9.27 -8.06 2.31
C THR A 134 -10.74 -8.19 1.92
N ASP A 135 -11.66 -7.80 2.79
CA ASP A 135 -13.10 -7.81 2.51
C ASP A 135 -13.47 -6.84 1.38
N ILE A 136 -12.84 -5.68 1.32
CA ILE A 136 -12.98 -4.74 0.20
C ILE A 136 -12.52 -5.40 -1.11
N ILE A 137 -11.34 -6.05 -1.12
CA ILE A 137 -10.84 -6.75 -2.30
C ILE A 137 -11.81 -7.86 -2.74
N PHE A 138 -12.29 -8.66 -1.79
CA PHE A 138 -13.27 -9.72 -2.07
C PHE A 138 -14.57 -9.16 -2.63
N HIS A 139 -15.08 -8.07 -2.06
CA HIS A 139 -16.28 -7.38 -2.57
C HIS A 139 -16.09 -6.87 -4.00
N ILE A 140 -14.94 -6.24 -4.31
CA ILE A 140 -14.61 -5.75 -5.65
C ILE A 140 -14.61 -6.90 -6.67
N ILE A 141 -14.03 -8.04 -6.32
CA ILE A 141 -14.00 -9.23 -7.17
C ILE A 141 -15.41 -9.76 -7.39
N SER A 142 -16.16 -9.97 -6.29
CA SER A 142 -17.50 -10.57 -6.29
C SER A 142 -18.51 -9.71 -7.06
N LYS A 143 -18.42 -8.38 -6.92
CA LYS A 143 -19.30 -7.42 -7.61
C LYS A 143 -18.77 -6.96 -8.96
N LYS A 144 -17.63 -7.47 -9.40
CA LYS A 144 -16.99 -7.13 -10.68
C LYS A 144 -16.82 -5.61 -10.86
N ILE A 145 -16.26 -4.96 -9.84
CA ILE A 145 -16.02 -3.50 -9.85
C ILE A 145 -14.72 -3.23 -10.60
N PHE A 146 -14.82 -2.72 -11.83
CA PHE A 146 -13.69 -2.45 -12.72
C PHE A 146 -13.44 -0.95 -12.90
N SER A 147 -12.24 -0.60 -13.39
CA SER A 147 -11.90 0.76 -13.84
C SER A 147 -12.12 1.83 -12.77
N LYS A 148 -11.77 1.52 -11.52
CA LYS A 148 -11.94 2.43 -10.38
C LYS A 148 -10.62 2.66 -9.65
N ILE A 149 -10.48 3.85 -9.08
CA ILE A 149 -9.51 4.17 -8.04
C ILE A 149 -10.31 4.37 -6.76
N ILE A 150 -10.02 3.58 -5.74
CA ILE A 150 -10.79 3.53 -4.49
C ILE A 150 -9.85 3.79 -3.32
N GLU A 151 -10.16 4.80 -2.53
CA GLU A 151 -9.47 5.06 -1.27
C GLU A 151 -10.04 4.14 -0.18
N CYS A 152 -9.15 3.41 0.49
CA CYS A 152 -9.50 2.43 1.51
C CYS A 152 -9.03 2.95 2.86
N VAL A 153 -9.96 3.40 3.69
CA VAL A 153 -9.68 4.05 4.97
C VAL A 153 -10.45 3.37 6.10
N GLY A 154 -9.86 3.40 7.29
CA GLY A 154 -10.56 2.97 8.49
C GLY A 154 -11.55 4.04 9.00
N PRO A 155 -12.37 3.68 10.00
CA PRO A 155 -13.46 4.54 10.49
C PRO A 155 -12.99 5.73 11.31
N GLU A 156 -11.77 5.69 11.86
CA GLU A 156 -11.25 6.70 12.76
C GLU A 156 -10.11 7.50 12.13
N THR A 157 -10.14 8.83 12.32
CA THR A 157 -8.99 9.68 12.02
C THR A 157 -8.17 9.87 13.29
N ILE A 158 -6.91 9.45 13.27
CA ILE A 158 -5.99 9.58 14.39
C ILE A 158 -4.69 10.27 13.96
N THR A 159 -4.07 11.00 14.87
CA THR A 159 -2.78 11.65 14.62
C THR A 159 -1.62 10.66 14.82
N PHE A 160 -0.47 10.98 14.23
CA PHE A 160 0.75 10.17 14.43
C PHE A 160 1.11 10.08 15.94
N LYS A 161 0.95 11.18 16.67
CA LYS A 161 1.18 11.20 18.12
C LYS A 161 0.27 10.21 18.85
N GLU A 162 -1.04 10.21 18.55
CA GLU A 162 -2.00 9.26 19.15
C GLU A 162 -1.68 7.81 18.81
N ILE A 163 -1.19 7.54 17.58
CA ILE A 163 -0.71 6.20 17.23
C ILE A 163 0.43 5.79 18.17
N LEU A 164 1.46 6.63 18.30
CA LEU A 164 2.61 6.34 19.17
C LEU A 164 2.20 6.19 20.64
N GLU A 165 1.27 7.00 21.12
CA GLU A 165 0.72 6.88 22.50
C GLU A 165 -0.01 5.56 22.71
N LYS A 166 -0.82 5.12 21.74
CA LYS A 166 -1.47 3.79 21.76
C LYS A 166 -0.41 2.67 21.81
N LEU A 167 0.65 2.76 20.97
CA LEU A 167 1.73 1.77 20.95
C LEU A 167 2.53 1.75 22.26
N LEU A 168 2.81 2.93 22.85
CA LEU A 168 3.48 3.02 24.17
C LEU A 168 2.66 2.34 25.26
N LYS A 169 1.33 2.49 25.27
CA LYS A 169 0.47 1.78 26.22
C LYS A 169 0.56 0.26 26.06
N LEU A 170 0.62 -0.23 24.81
CA LEU A 170 0.74 -1.68 24.54
C LEU A 170 2.07 -2.27 25.05
N ILE A 171 3.17 -1.51 25.04
CA ILE A 171 4.47 -1.94 25.54
C ILE A 171 4.72 -1.49 27.00
N GLU A 172 3.68 -1.02 27.68
CA GLU A 172 3.70 -0.59 29.10
C GLU A 172 4.77 0.46 29.41
N LYS A 173 5.04 1.39 28.48
CA LYS A 173 5.99 2.48 28.66
C LYS A 173 5.32 3.83 28.72
N LYS A 174 5.73 4.65 29.71
CA LYS A 174 5.31 6.05 29.88
C LYS A 174 6.42 6.95 29.34
N ARG A 175 6.43 7.21 28.03
CA ARG A 175 7.36 8.12 27.38
C ARG A 175 6.67 8.81 26.22
N ILE A 176 7.00 10.05 25.97
CA ILE A 176 6.85 10.74 24.69
C ILE A 176 7.99 11.74 24.57
#